data_15b25a0564b75582a517100fe102c270
#
_entry.id   15b25a0564b75582a517100fe102c270
#
_cell.length_a   1.000
_cell.length_b   1.000
_cell.length_c   1.000
_cell.angle_alpha   90.00
_cell.angle_beta   90.00
_cell.angle_gamma   90.00
#
_symmetry.space_group_name_H-M   'P 1'
#
loop_
_entity.id
_entity.type
_entity.pdbx_description
1 polymer ?
#
loop_
_entity_poly.entity_id
_entity_poly.type
_entity_poly.pdbx_seq_one_letter_code
_entity_poly.pdbx_strand_id
1 'polypeptide(L)'
;MRLTVHAALAVCLLAAGGCQSATVRGQEGQSLTATTPRSMSIRRGESSTLEVGIDREKFTGPVTVSIFQLPKGVASDKSSIKAETTSATFILKAGAAADLVSNQAVGVTVEDPNGRKATQFVDLTVTD
;
A
#
# COMPACT_ATOMS: atom_id res chain seq x y z
N MET A 1 27.07 7.40 8.25
CA MET A 1 26.67 7.31 8.04
C MET A 1 25.80 7.29 7.47
N ARG A 2 25.35 7.26 7.09
CA ARG A 2 24.71 7.20 6.65
C ARG A 2 23.78 7.35 6.04
N LEU A 3 23.29 7.35 5.56
CA LEU A 3 22.63 7.53 5.10
C LEU A 3 21.82 7.49 4.31
N THR A 4 21.33 7.29 3.99
CA THR A 4 20.83 7.07 3.36
C THR A 4 19.70 7.05 3.06
N VAL A 5 19.05 7.06 2.62
CA VAL A 5 18.14 7.02 2.56
C VAL A 5 17.28 7.33 1.92
N HIS A 6 16.60 7.17 1.33
CA HIS A 6 15.72 7.52 1.09
C HIS A 6 15.13 7.44 -0.15
N ALA A 7 15.14 6.73 -0.74
CA ALA A 7 14.65 6.51 -2.05
C ALA A 7 13.18 6.26 -2.14
N ALA A 8 12.62 5.71 -1.13
CA ALA A 8 11.20 5.40 -1.16
C ALA A 8 10.31 6.62 -1.35
N LEU A 9 10.85 7.77 -1.09
CA LEU A 9 10.05 8.97 -1.18
C LEU A 9 9.60 9.32 -2.59
N ALA A 10 10.35 8.86 -3.59
CA ALA A 10 10.02 9.21 -4.95
C ALA A 10 8.65 8.70 -5.38
N VAL A 11 8.26 7.54 -4.86
CA VAL A 11 6.99 6.95 -5.22
C VAL A 11 5.82 7.84 -4.83
N CYS A 12 5.93 8.49 -3.70
CA CYS A 12 4.81 9.27 -3.17
C CYS A 12 4.68 10.65 -3.75
N LEU A 13 5.70 11.12 -4.43
CA LEU A 13 5.64 12.47 -4.99
C LEU A 13 4.57 12.61 -6.04
N LEU A 14 4.13 11.50 -6.63
CA LEU A 14 3.10 11.54 -7.65
C LEU A 14 1.69 11.45 -7.09
N ALA A 15 1.55 11.17 -5.82
CA ALA A 15 0.24 11.04 -5.21
C ALA A 15 -0.34 12.42 -4.88
N ALA A 16 -1.58 12.66 -5.29
CA ALA A 16 -2.22 13.97 -5.13
C ALA A 16 -2.41 14.32 -3.66
N GLY A 17 -2.70 13.37 -2.81
CA GLY A 17 -2.96 13.62 -1.41
C GLY A 17 -1.77 13.47 -0.49
N GLY A 18 -0.57 13.28 -1.05
CA GLY A 18 0.60 13.03 -0.23
C GLY A 18 0.72 11.57 0.16
N CYS A 19 1.68 11.28 1.02
CA CYS A 19 2.00 9.93 1.43
C CYS A 19 1.96 9.75 2.92
N GLN A 20 1.86 8.52 3.32
CA GLN A 20 1.94 8.13 4.72
C GLN A 20 2.78 6.87 4.83
N SER A 21 3.38 6.67 6.00
CA SER A 21 4.25 5.52 6.24
C SER A 21 3.91 4.85 7.55
N ALA A 22 4.12 3.54 7.59
CA ALA A 22 4.06 2.77 8.82
C ALA A 22 5.31 1.90 8.89
N THR A 23 5.88 1.80 10.07
CA THR A 23 7.12 1.05 10.28
C THR A 23 6.89 0.00 11.36
N VAL A 24 7.36 -1.21 11.08
CA VAL A 24 7.45 -2.26 12.10
C VAL A 24 8.92 -2.54 12.34
N ARG A 25 9.29 -2.69 13.61
CA ARG A 25 10.67 -2.88 14.00
C ARG A 25 10.88 -4.31 14.44
N GLY A 26 12.02 -4.85 14.08
CA GLY A 26 12.43 -6.17 14.49
C GLY A 26 13.64 -6.10 15.39
N GLN A 27 14.30 -7.22 15.52
CA GLN A 27 15.51 -7.33 16.34
C GLN A 27 16.71 -6.79 15.59
N GLU A 28 17.72 -6.37 16.37
CA GLU A 28 19.02 -6.00 15.82
C GLU A 28 18.96 -4.86 14.81
N GLY A 29 18.05 -3.93 15.04
CA GLY A 29 17.94 -2.76 14.16
C GLY A 29 17.18 -3.01 12.88
N GLN A 30 16.58 -4.18 12.72
CA GLN A 30 15.76 -4.46 11.55
C GLN A 30 14.50 -3.61 11.55
N SER A 31 14.11 -3.14 10.39
CA SER A 31 12.84 -2.46 10.28
C SER A 31 12.28 -2.64 8.87
N LEU A 32 10.97 -2.53 8.79
CA LEU A 32 10.22 -2.59 7.54
C LEU A 32 9.28 -1.41 7.53
N THR A 33 9.41 -0.57 6.52
CA THR A 33 8.55 0.60 6.36
C THR A 33 7.74 0.45 5.09
N ALA A 34 6.44 0.63 5.21
CA ALA A 34 5.53 0.67 4.07
C ALA A 34 5.06 2.08 3.86
N THR A 35 5.06 2.53 2.61
CA THR A 35 4.63 3.87 2.25
C THR A 35 3.51 3.75 1.24
N THR A 36 2.38 4.40 1.54
CA THR A 36 1.21 4.38 0.67
C THR A 36 0.73 5.82 0.45
N PRO A 37 -0.06 6.07 -0.61
CA PRO A 37 -0.76 7.34 -0.69
C PRO A 37 -1.78 7.44 0.43
N ARG A 38 -2.13 8.66 0.82
CA ARG A 38 -3.14 8.86 1.86
C ARG A 38 -4.54 8.60 1.32
N SER A 39 -4.75 8.88 0.05
CA SER A 39 -6.06 8.73 -0.56
C SER A 39 -5.94 8.41 -2.04
N MET A 40 -7.00 7.85 -2.59
CA MET A 40 -7.09 7.60 -4.01
C MET A 40 -8.56 7.62 -4.42
N SER A 41 -8.81 7.80 -5.70
CA SER A 41 -10.16 7.83 -6.25
C SER A 41 -10.26 6.91 -7.45
N ILE A 42 -11.40 6.27 -7.61
CA ILE A 42 -11.69 5.44 -8.77
C ILE A 42 -13.11 5.78 -9.23
N ARG A 43 -13.28 5.94 -10.54
CA ARG A 43 -14.61 6.09 -11.11
C ARG A 43 -15.20 4.73 -11.40
N ARG A 44 -16.52 4.61 -11.27
CA ARG A 44 -17.21 3.37 -11.63
C ARG A 44 -16.83 2.97 -13.05
N GLY A 45 -16.57 1.70 -13.25
CA GLY A 45 -16.18 1.16 -14.54
C GLY A 45 -14.72 1.34 -14.89
N GLU A 46 -13.93 1.96 -14.01
CA GLU A 46 -12.52 2.24 -14.29
C GLU A 46 -11.63 1.54 -13.28
N SER A 47 -10.34 1.58 -13.55
CA SER A 47 -9.31 1.00 -12.68
C SER A 47 -8.35 2.08 -12.24
N SER A 48 -7.72 1.85 -11.10
CA SER A 48 -6.68 2.72 -10.60
C SER A 48 -5.61 1.85 -9.96
N THR A 49 -4.40 2.37 -9.91
CA THR A 49 -3.25 1.65 -9.38
C THR A 49 -2.94 2.12 -7.97
N LEU A 50 -2.75 1.16 -7.07
CA LEU A 50 -2.27 1.45 -5.72
C LEU A 50 -0.87 0.89 -5.61
N GLU A 51 0.09 1.77 -5.41
CA GLU A 51 1.48 1.35 -5.27
C GLU A 51 1.93 1.49 -3.83
N VAL A 52 2.50 0.42 -3.29
CA VAL A 52 2.98 0.36 -1.91
C VAL A 52 4.49 0.34 -1.95
N GLY A 53 5.13 1.36 -1.39
CA GLY A 53 6.58 1.41 -1.27
C GLY A 53 7.04 0.57 -0.10
N ILE A 54 8.16 -0.14 -0.26
CA ILE A 54 8.68 -1.05 0.75
C ILE A 54 10.14 -0.69 0.99
N ASP A 55 10.46 -0.40 2.25
CA ASP A 55 11.82 -0.09 2.64
C ASP A 55 12.24 -1.06 3.73
N ARG A 56 13.30 -1.81 3.47
CA ARG A 56 13.86 -2.81 4.40
C ARG A 56 15.16 -2.28 4.98
N GLU A 57 15.25 -2.37 6.29
CA GLU A 57 16.50 -2.01 6.97
C GLU A 57 17.04 -3.24 7.66
N LYS A 58 18.28 -3.59 7.32
CA LYS A 58 19.04 -4.66 7.98
C LYS A 58 18.41 -6.03 7.83
N PHE A 59 17.67 -6.23 6.75
CA PHE A 59 17.24 -7.56 6.38
C PHE A 59 16.95 -7.59 4.88
N THR A 60 16.93 -8.79 4.34
CA THR A 60 16.52 -9.02 2.95
C THR A 60 15.44 -10.09 2.96
N GLY A 61 14.80 -10.28 1.85
CA GLY A 61 13.80 -11.29 1.71
C GLY A 61 12.46 -10.73 1.34
N PRO A 62 11.52 -11.61 1.02
CA PRO A 62 10.21 -11.16 0.54
C PRO A 62 9.38 -10.58 1.67
N VAL A 63 8.58 -9.59 1.30
CA VAL A 63 7.61 -8.97 2.16
C VAL A 63 6.24 -9.27 1.57
N THR A 64 5.31 -9.74 2.40
CA THR A 64 3.97 -10.01 1.93
C THR A 64 3.13 -8.74 2.12
N VAL A 65 2.52 -8.27 1.04
CA VAL A 65 1.67 -7.09 1.07
C VAL A 65 0.26 -7.55 0.77
N SER A 66 -0.68 -7.24 1.66
CA SER A 66 -2.07 -7.67 1.52
C SER A 66 -2.97 -6.44 1.55
N ILE A 67 -4.11 -6.55 0.87
CA ILE A 67 -5.09 -5.48 0.83
C ILE A 67 -6.42 -6.04 1.35
N PHE A 68 -7.16 -5.24 2.12
CA PHE A 68 -8.41 -5.71 2.72
C PHE A 68 -9.36 -4.53 2.93
N GLN A 69 -10.63 -4.85 3.21
CA GLN A 69 -11.69 -3.87 3.44
C GLN A 69 -12.03 -3.04 2.21
N LEU A 70 -11.95 -3.65 1.04
CA LEU A 70 -12.38 -2.98 -0.18
C LEU A 70 -13.89 -2.74 -0.14
N PRO A 71 -14.36 -1.59 -0.68
CA PRO A 71 -15.80 -1.36 -0.78
C PRO A 71 -16.46 -2.38 -1.69
N LYS A 72 -17.77 -2.56 -1.49
CA LYS A 72 -18.53 -3.48 -2.31
C LYS A 72 -18.46 -3.06 -3.77
N GLY A 73 -18.13 -4.00 -4.63
CA GLY A 73 -18.01 -3.74 -6.07
C GLY A 73 -16.64 -3.30 -6.51
N VAL A 74 -15.70 -3.11 -5.57
CA VAL A 74 -14.31 -2.80 -5.89
C VAL A 74 -13.49 -4.06 -5.65
N ALA A 75 -12.69 -4.44 -6.63
CA ALA A 75 -11.86 -5.63 -6.54
C ALA A 75 -10.43 -5.29 -6.87
N SER A 76 -9.52 -6.03 -6.28
CA SER A 76 -8.10 -5.94 -6.59
C SER A 76 -7.73 -7.13 -7.48
N ASP A 77 -6.79 -6.91 -8.39
CA ASP A 77 -6.28 -7.99 -9.23
C ASP A 77 -5.63 -9.09 -8.39
N LYS A 78 -5.07 -8.73 -7.24
CA LYS A 78 -4.48 -9.67 -6.29
C LYS A 78 -4.87 -9.26 -4.89
N SER A 79 -5.09 -10.24 -4.01
CA SER A 79 -5.36 -9.95 -2.62
C SER A 79 -4.07 -9.81 -1.81
N SER A 80 -2.99 -10.44 -2.27
CA SER A 80 -1.68 -10.27 -1.65
C SER A 80 -0.59 -10.47 -2.68
N ILE A 81 0.56 -9.87 -2.41
CA ILE A 81 1.73 -9.92 -3.26
C ILE A 81 2.92 -10.24 -2.37
N LYS A 82 3.73 -11.21 -2.81
CA LYS A 82 5.00 -11.46 -2.15
C LYS A 82 6.06 -10.66 -2.88
N ALA A 83 6.40 -9.51 -2.33
CA ALA A 83 7.28 -8.57 -3.00
C ALA A 83 8.73 -8.81 -2.61
N GLU A 84 9.60 -8.88 -3.60
CA GLU A 84 11.04 -8.98 -3.37
C GLU A 84 11.77 -7.72 -3.72
N THR A 85 11.05 -6.73 -4.25
CA THR A 85 11.61 -5.44 -4.63
C THR A 85 11.20 -4.39 -3.64
N THR A 86 11.34 -3.12 -4.01
CA THR A 86 11.01 -2.00 -3.15
C THR A 86 9.59 -1.50 -3.32
N SER A 87 8.77 -2.21 -4.08
CA SER A 87 7.38 -1.82 -4.24
C SER A 87 6.50 -3.01 -4.58
N ALA A 88 5.22 -2.85 -4.31
CA ALA A 88 4.18 -3.79 -4.72
C ALA A 88 3.05 -2.97 -5.31
N THR A 89 2.50 -3.43 -6.42
CA THR A 89 1.47 -2.69 -7.16
C THR A 89 0.20 -3.52 -7.25
N PHE A 90 -0.91 -2.92 -6.84
CA PHE A 90 -2.24 -3.52 -6.96
C PHE A 90 -3.05 -2.70 -7.97
N ILE A 91 -3.83 -3.39 -8.77
CA ILE A 91 -4.78 -2.74 -9.67
C ILE A 91 -6.16 -2.90 -9.07
N LEU A 92 -6.79 -1.79 -8.71
CA LEU A 92 -8.11 -1.79 -8.13
C LEU A 92 -9.11 -1.40 -9.21
N LYS A 93 -10.17 -2.16 -9.33
CA LYS A 93 -11.19 -1.92 -10.34
C LYS A 93 -12.54 -1.74 -9.67
N ALA A 94 -13.21 -0.65 -10.00
CA ALA A 94 -14.58 -0.42 -9.55
C ALA A 94 -15.51 -0.88 -10.65
N GLY A 95 -16.41 -1.80 -10.33
CA GLY A 95 -17.42 -2.23 -11.29
C GLY A 95 -18.41 -1.11 -11.58
N ALA A 96 -19.21 -1.32 -12.63
CA ALA A 96 -20.20 -0.31 -13.01
C ALA A 96 -21.24 -0.10 -11.93
N ALA A 97 -21.46 -1.09 -11.06
CA ALA A 97 -22.43 -1.00 -9.97
C ALA A 97 -21.77 -0.95 -8.60
N ALA A 98 -20.50 -0.56 -8.54
CA ALA A 98 -19.79 -0.45 -7.27
C ALA A 98 -20.48 0.59 -6.37
N ASP A 99 -20.41 0.38 -5.06
CA ASP A 99 -20.93 1.36 -4.12
C ASP A 99 -20.17 2.66 -4.25
N LEU A 100 -20.89 3.77 -4.25
CA LEU A 100 -20.27 5.08 -4.16
C LEU A 100 -19.88 5.30 -2.70
N VAL A 101 -18.61 5.57 -2.48
CA VAL A 101 -18.09 5.78 -1.14
C VAL A 101 -17.19 7.00 -1.14
N SER A 102 -17.08 7.64 0.01
CA SER A 102 -16.24 8.81 0.20
C SER A 102 -15.28 8.52 1.33
N ASN A 103 -13.98 8.50 1.01
CA ASN A 103 -12.93 8.31 2.01
C ASN A 103 -13.11 7.05 2.85
N GLN A 104 -13.47 5.94 2.21
CA GLN A 104 -13.57 4.69 2.93
C GLN A 104 -12.18 4.10 3.16
N ALA A 105 -11.88 3.72 4.40
CA ALA A 105 -10.57 3.19 4.74
C ALA A 105 -10.37 1.82 4.12
N VAL A 106 -9.36 1.68 3.30
CA VAL A 106 -8.92 0.42 2.72
C VAL A 106 -7.60 0.05 3.38
N GLY A 107 -7.50 -1.15 3.91
CA GLY A 107 -6.32 -1.56 4.65
C GLY A 107 -5.24 -2.15 3.77
N VAL A 108 -4.00 -1.80 4.07
CA VAL A 108 -2.81 -2.38 3.45
C VAL A 108 -1.92 -2.87 4.58
N THR A 109 -1.60 -4.15 4.58
CA THR A 109 -0.73 -4.74 5.59
C THR A 109 0.52 -5.26 4.93
N VAL A 110 1.67 -4.92 5.52
CA VAL A 110 2.95 -5.49 5.09
C VAL A 110 3.46 -6.39 6.20
N GLU A 111 4.00 -7.52 5.81
CA GLU A 111 4.45 -8.53 6.76
C GLU A 111 5.85 -8.98 6.38
N ASP A 112 6.79 -8.93 7.35
CA ASP A 112 8.15 -9.36 7.10
C ASP A 112 8.25 -10.88 7.19
N PRO A 113 9.41 -11.47 6.84
CA PRO A 113 9.54 -12.92 6.87
C PRO A 113 9.37 -13.55 8.24
N ASN A 114 9.47 -12.75 9.31
CA ASN A 114 9.31 -13.25 10.68
C ASN A 114 7.89 -13.05 11.20
N GLY A 115 6.97 -12.59 10.38
CA GLY A 115 5.59 -12.44 10.78
C GLY A 115 5.24 -11.11 11.42
N ARG A 116 6.17 -10.17 11.48
CA ARG A 116 5.88 -8.84 12.01
C ARG A 116 5.12 -8.03 10.95
N LYS A 117 4.13 -7.28 11.38
CA LYS A 117 3.20 -6.62 10.49
C LYS A 117 3.09 -5.13 10.77
N ALA A 118 2.90 -4.34 9.72
CA ALA A 118 2.51 -2.96 9.82
C ALA A 118 1.33 -2.73 8.89
N THR A 119 0.38 -1.90 9.34
CA THR A 119 -0.84 -1.65 8.58
C THR A 119 -1.00 -0.16 8.34
N GLN A 120 -1.38 0.18 7.11
CA GLN A 120 -1.75 1.54 6.72
C GLN A 120 -3.15 1.51 6.14
N PHE A 121 -3.85 2.63 6.26
CA PHE A 121 -5.17 2.77 5.65
C PHE A 121 -5.12 3.87 4.60
N VAL A 122 -5.68 3.57 3.45
CA VAL A 122 -5.79 4.49 2.32
C VAL A 122 -7.25 4.88 2.19
N ASP A 123 -7.53 6.17 2.14
CA ASP A 123 -8.90 6.65 1.98
C ASP A 123 -9.30 6.53 0.51
N LEU A 124 -10.23 5.64 0.23
CA LEU A 124 -10.68 5.39 -1.12
C LEU A 124 -12.03 6.04 -1.36
N THR A 125 -12.13 6.76 -2.47
CA THR A 125 -13.38 7.37 -2.93
C THR A 125 -13.75 6.74 -4.25
N VAL A 126 -15.00 6.28 -4.37
CA VAL A 126 -15.54 5.74 -5.62
C VAL A 126 -16.60 6.72 -6.10
N THR A 127 -16.42 7.22 -7.31
CA THR A 127 -17.33 8.19 -7.91
C THR A 127 -18.03 7.63 -9.14
N ASP A 128 -19.00 8.39 -9.63
CA ASP A 128 -19.73 8.04 -10.85
C ASP A 128 -18.95 8.45 -12.08
#